data_a84f7a1f026aa381564b80c6e916224d
#
_entry.id   a84f7a1f026aa381564b80c6e916224d
#
_cell.length_a   1.000
_cell.length_b   1.000
_cell.length_c   1.000
_cell.angle_alpha   90.00
_cell.angle_beta   90.00
_cell.angle_gamma   90.00
#
_symmetry.space_group_name_H-M   'P 1'
#
loop_
_entity.id
_entity.type
_entity.pdbx_description
1 polymer ?
#
loop_
_entity_poly.entity_id
_entity_poly.type
_entity_poly.pdbx_seq_one_letter_code
_entity_poly.pdbx_strand_id
1 'polypeptide(L)'
;MCIRDRQIAEMAADGTVDFAIATEALELFGDLIMMPCYRWNRCVIVPHGHPLTKLPKLTLEALAEQPIVTYVFGFTGRSKLDEAFSQRGLVPKVVFTAADADVIKTYVRLGLGVGIVAHMAVDPKLDNDLVILDASHLFESSVTKIGFRRGTFLRGFMCDFIEKFAPHLTRELLAKAVQCHNKAELDELFDGIELPVY
;
A
#
# COMPACT_ATOMS: atom_id res chain seq x y z
N MET A 1 7.63 -8.77 6.50
CA MET A 1 7.57 -9.17 5.07
C MET A 1 6.25 -9.88 4.84
N CYS A 2 5.48 -9.45 3.87
CA CYS A 2 4.16 -10.02 3.58
C CYS A 2 4.31 -11.40 2.92
N ILE A 3 3.69 -12.43 3.46
CA ILE A 3 3.73 -13.78 2.86
C ILE A 3 3.11 -13.73 1.46
N ARG A 4 2.00 -13.02 1.27
CA ARG A 4 1.37 -12.85 -0.04
C ARG A 4 2.22 -12.08 -1.04
N ASP A 5 2.80 -10.96 -0.65
CA ASP A 5 3.65 -10.17 -1.55
C ASP A 5 4.86 -10.99 -1.99
N ARG A 6 5.46 -11.74 -1.07
CA ARG A 6 6.56 -12.66 -1.40
C ARG A 6 6.12 -13.77 -2.36
N GLN A 7 4.98 -14.42 -2.09
CA GLN A 7 4.45 -15.47 -2.97
C GLN A 7 4.12 -14.92 -4.36
N ILE A 8 3.49 -13.74 -4.44
CA ILE A 8 3.19 -13.07 -5.71
C ILE A 8 4.49 -12.75 -6.46
N ALA A 9 5.50 -12.25 -5.76
CA ALA A 9 6.80 -11.96 -6.35
C ALA A 9 7.52 -13.21 -6.84
N GLU A 10 7.49 -14.32 -6.07
CA GLU A 10 8.02 -15.61 -6.46
C GLU A 10 7.32 -16.14 -7.73
N MET A 11 6.00 -16.07 -7.78
CA MET A 11 5.21 -16.50 -8.94
C MET A 11 5.48 -15.65 -10.20
N ALA A 12 5.76 -14.35 -10.03
CA ALA A 12 6.17 -13.51 -11.14
C ALA A 12 7.62 -13.80 -11.58
N ALA A 13 8.53 -14.05 -10.64
CA ALA A 13 9.92 -14.34 -10.92
C ALA A 13 10.12 -15.69 -11.62
N ASP A 14 9.32 -16.72 -11.27
CA ASP A 14 9.34 -18.03 -11.93
C ASP A 14 8.51 -18.09 -13.22
N GLY A 15 7.72 -17.04 -13.51
CA GLY A 15 6.90 -16.94 -14.71
C GLY A 15 5.55 -17.68 -14.62
N THR A 16 5.13 -18.08 -13.43
CA THR A 16 3.80 -18.67 -13.18
C THR A 16 2.69 -17.65 -13.46
N VAL A 17 2.96 -16.37 -13.22
CA VAL A 17 2.06 -15.25 -13.53
C VAL A 17 2.75 -14.23 -14.42
N ASP A 18 1.96 -13.51 -15.22
CA ASP A 18 2.48 -12.46 -16.11
C ASP A 18 2.93 -11.21 -15.34
N PHE A 19 2.23 -10.85 -14.24
CA PHE A 19 2.51 -9.68 -13.43
C PHE A 19 2.36 -9.96 -11.94
N ALA A 20 3.07 -9.15 -11.16
CA ALA A 20 2.84 -8.99 -9.74
C ALA A 20 2.51 -7.53 -9.44
N ILE A 21 1.43 -7.28 -8.68
CA ILE A 21 1.09 -5.96 -8.17
C ILE A 21 1.22 -6.02 -6.65
N ALA A 22 2.15 -5.25 -6.09
CA ALA A 22 2.38 -5.25 -4.66
C ALA A 22 3.05 -3.95 -4.19
N THR A 23 3.12 -3.75 -2.88
CA THR A 23 3.61 -2.51 -2.28
C THR A 23 5.04 -2.64 -1.75
N GLU A 24 5.43 -3.75 -1.14
CA GLU A 24 6.68 -3.81 -0.37
C GLU A 24 7.65 -4.94 -0.77
N ALA A 25 7.16 -6.12 -1.08
CA ALA A 25 8.03 -7.31 -1.17
C ALA A 25 8.75 -7.49 -2.51
N LEU A 26 8.33 -6.77 -3.54
CA LEU A 26 8.85 -6.96 -4.90
C LEU A 26 10.31 -6.51 -5.05
N GLU A 27 10.78 -5.61 -4.18
CA GLU A 27 12.17 -5.10 -4.23
C GLU A 27 13.21 -6.15 -3.83
N LEU A 28 12.78 -7.26 -3.24
CA LEU A 28 13.66 -8.36 -2.83
C LEU A 28 14.07 -9.27 -3.98
N PHE A 29 13.42 -9.13 -5.15
CA PHE A 29 13.63 -10.00 -6.31
C PHE A 29 14.32 -9.21 -7.43
N GLY A 30 15.64 -9.37 -7.55
CA GLY A 30 16.45 -8.71 -8.59
C GLY A 30 16.06 -9.08 -10.02
N ASP A 31 15.37 -10.21 -10.19
CA ASP A 31 14.90 -10.70 -11.49
C ASP A 31 13.61 -10.04 -11.97
N LEU A 32 13.01 -9.16 -11.16
CA LEU A 32 11.81 -8.43 -11.54
C LEU A 32 12.14 -7.01 -12.03
N ILE A 33 11.44 -6.58 -13.06
CA ILE A 33 11.34 -5.18 -13.48
C ILE A 33 10.16 -4.58 -12.74
N MET A 34 10.43 -3.59 -11.89
CA MET A 34 9.45 -2.99 -10.99
C MET A 34 9.16 -1.56 -11.37
N MET A 35 7.91 -1.26 -11.71
CA MET A 35 7.49 0.05 -12.16
C MET A 35 6.50 0.66 -11.17
N PRO A 36 6.72 1.92 -10.72
CA PRO A 36 5.84 2.57 -9.76
C PRO A 36 4.51 2.97 -10.44
N CYS A 37 3.39 2.65 -9.79
CA CYS A 37 2.06 2.92 -10.33
C CYS A 37 1.38 4.11 -9.65
N TYR A 38 1.32 4.11 -8.32
CA TYR A 38 0.69 5.19 -7.56
C TYR A 38 1.17 5.20 -6.11
N ARG A 39 1.04 6.37 -5.47
CA ARG A 39 1.22 6.55 -4.03
C ARG A 39 -0.12 6.47 -3.32
N TRP A 40 -0.11 6.00 -2.10
CA TRP A 40 -1.29 6.02 -1.25
C TRP A 40 -0.90 6.22 0.22
N ASN A 41 -1.83 6.80 0.97
CA ASN A 41 -1.68 7.05 2.39
C ASN A 41 -2.67 6.22 3.20
N ARG A 42 -2.47 6.25 4.52
CA ARG A 42 -3.37 5.64 5.48
C ARG A 42 -4.36 6.67 5.97
N CYS A 43 -5.53 6.19 6.34
CA CYS A 43 -6.48 6.93 7.15
C CYS A 43 -6.82 6.14 8.41
N VAL A 44 -7.37 6.85 9.38
CA VAL A 44 -7.96 6.25 10.58
C VAL A 44 -9.47 6.29 10.44
N ILE A 45 -10.12 5.16 10.67
CA ILE A 45 -11.57 5.04 10.65
C ILE A 45 -12.09 4.76 12.05
N VAL A 46 -13.16 5.46 12.42
CA VAL A 46 -13.80 5.36 13.74
C VAL A 46 -15.32 5.45 13.60
N PRO A 47 -16.11 4.93 14.54
CA PRO A 47 -17.55 5.17 14.58
C PRO A 47 -17.85 6.66 14.82
N HIS A 48 -19.06 7.10 14.42
CA HIS A 48 -19.54 8.43 14.72
C HIS A 48 -19.50 8.72 16.23
N GLY A 49 -19.09 9.94 16.59
CA GLY A 49 -19.00 10.37 17.99
C GLY A 49 -17.75 9.89 18.75
N HIS A 50 -16.86 9.17 18.10
CA HIS A 50 -15.59 8.74 18.72
C HIS A 50 -14.76 9.94 19.19
N PRO A 51 -14.07 9.89 20.36
CA PRO A 51 -13.29 11.03 20.89
C PRO A 51 -12.25 11.59 19.96
N LEU A 52 -11.61 10.76 19.12
CA LEU A 52 -10.61 11.19 18.14
C LEU A 52 -11.16 12.18 17.10
N THR A 53 -12.48 12.18 16.84
CA THR A 53 -13.11 13.13 15.91
C THR A 53 -13.14 14.56 16.43
N LYS A 54 -12.90 14.76 17.73
CA LYS A 54 -12.87 16.08 18.37
C LYS A 54 -11.48 16.70 18.43
N LEU A 55 -10.45 15.94 18.05
CA LEU A 55 -9.09 16.45 18.03
C LEU A 55 -8.89 17.40 16.85
N PRO A 56 -8.22 18.54 17.04
CA PRO A 56 -7.91 19.46 15.95
C PRO A 56 -6.98 18.84 14.91
N LYS A 57 -6.14 17.91 15.36
CA LYS A 57 -5.23 17.13 14.52
C LYS A 57 -4.96 15.78 15.19
N LEU A 58 -4.97 14.72 14.39
CA LEU A 58 -4.65 13.39 14.89
C LEU A 58 -3.14 13.28 15.18
N THR A 59 -2.76 12.56 16.24
CA THR A 59 -1.36 12.29 16.60
C THR A 59 -1.13 10.82 16.88
N LEU A 60 0.14 10.37 16.79
CA LEU A 60 0.50 8.98 17.10
C LEU A 60 0.29 8.66 18.58
N GLU A 61 0.49 9.63 19.47
CA GLU A 61 0.25 9.50 20.90
C GLU A 61 -1.24 9.21 21.18
N ALA A 62 -2.13 9.99 20.57
CA ALA A 62 -3.57 9.79 20.71
C ALA A 62 -4.02 8.42 20.15
N LEU A 63 -3.39 7.96 19.08
CA LEU A 63 -3.65 6.63 18.51
C LEU A 63 -3.12 5.51 19.39
N ALA A 64 -1.93 5.67 20.00
CA ALA A 64 -1.34 4.66 20.86
C ALA A 64 -2.20 4.34 22.12
N GLU A 65 -3.01 5.30 22.55
CA GLU A 65 -3.93 5.13 23.68
C GLU A 65 -5.18 4.29 23.31
N GLN A 66 -5.46 4.15 22.00
CA GLN A 66 -6.64 3.44 21.52
C GLN A 66 -6.34 1.97 21.22
N PRO A 67 -7.33 1.07 21.38
CA PRO A 67 -7.24 -0.25 20.77
C PRO A 67 -7.25 -0.10 19.24
N ILE A 68 -6.28 -0.70 18.56
CA ILE A 68 -6.08 -0.56 17.11
C ILE A 68 -6.44 -1.85 16.40
N VAL A 69 -7.23 -1.72 15.33
CA VAL A 69 -7.54 -2.76 14.36
C VAL A 69 -6.87 -2.41 13.05
N THR A 70 -6.03 -3.28 12.50
CA THR A 70 -5.26 -2.96 11.28
C THR A 70 -4.89 -4.22 10.50
N TYR A 71 -4.07 -4.07 9.46
CA TYR A 71 -3.61 -5.20 8.66
C TYR A 71 -2.67 -6.13 9.46
N VAL A 72 -2.66 -7.41 9.10
CA VAL A 72 -1.68 -8.37 9.63
C VAL A 72 -0.27 -7.92 9.28
N PHE A 73 0.69 -8.32 10.11
CA PHE A 73 2.10 -8.01 9.85
C PHE A 73 2.52 -8.55 8.48
N GLY A 74 3.22 -7.71 7.72
CA GLY A 74 3.66 -8.04 6.38
C GLY A 74 2.63 -7.79 5.27
N PHE A 75 1.50 -7.15 5.56
CA PHE A 75 0.52 -6.73 4.55
C PHE A 75 0.46 -5.20 4.45
N THR A 76 0.25 -4.72 3.22
CA THR A 76 -0.21 -3.37 2.91
C THR A 76 0.46 -2.28 3.77
N GLY A 77 1.81 -2.28 3.78
CA GLY A 77 2.56 -1.25 4.50
C GLY A 77 2.48 -1.30 6.02
N ARG A 78 2.16 -2.44 6.63
CA ARG A 78 2.13 -2.58 8.08
C ARG A 78 3.46 -2.26 8.73
N SER A 79 4.58 -2.56 8.08
CA SER A 79 5.92 -2.23 8.54
C SER A 79 6.10 -0.73 8.77
N LYS A 80 5.64 0.12 7.85
CA LYS A 80 5.70 1.59 7.98
C LYS A 80 4.83 2.12 9.11
N LEU A 81 3.72 1.45 9.42
CA LEU A 81 2.91 1.78 10.59
C LEU A 81 3.71 1.52 11.87
N ASP A 82 4.25 0.33 12.02
CA ASP A 82 5.00 -0.06 13.20
C ASP A 82 6.26 0.80 13.37
N GLU A 83 6.92 1.16 12.26
CA GLU A 83 8.07 2.05 12.24
C GLU A 83 7.70 3.46 12.73
N ALA A 84 6.59 4.04 12.28
CA ALA A 84 6.15 5.36 12.70
C ALA A 84 5.93 5.45 14.22
N PHE A 85 5.32 4.43 14.82
CA PHE A 85 5.18 4.36 16.28
C PHE A 85 6.53 4.17 16.97
N SER A 86 7.37 3.26 16.47
CA SER A 86 8.69 2.97 17.05
C SER A 86 9.61 4.18 17.05
N GLN A 87 9.64 4.98 15.98
CA GLN A 87 10.44 6.20 15.89
C GLN A 87 10.06 7.27 16.95
N ARG A 88 8.83 7.20 17.46
CA ARG A 88 8.34 8.05 18.56
C ARG A 88 8.45 7.39 19.93
N GLY A 89 9.02 6.18 20.01
CA GLY A 89 9.09 5.41 21.26
C GLY A 89 7.71 4.94 21.75
N LEU A 90 6.73 4.88 20.86
CA LEU A 90 5.35 4.46 21.16
C LEU A 90 5.15 2.99 20.79
N VAL A 91 4.27 2.31 21.52
CA VAL A 91 3.85 0.95 21.23
C VAL A 91 2.35 0.95 20.91
N PRO A 92 1.96 0.68 19.66
CA PRO A 92 0.54 0.64 19.29
C PRO A 92 -0.16 -0.54 19.97
N LYS A 93 -1.35 -0.29 20.53
CA LYS A 93 -2.18 -1.31 21.18
C LYS A 93 -3.00 -2.07 20.14
N VAL A 94 -2.35 -2.90 19.32
CA VAL A 94 -3.03 -3.68 18.28
C VAL A 94 -3.78 -4.83 18.90
N VAL A 95 -5.13 -4.78 18.86
CA VAL A 95 -6.03 -5.77 19.45
C VAL A 95 -6.56 -6.77 18.43
N PHE A 96 -6.57 -6.41 17.15
CA PHE A 96 -7.01 -7.30 16.07
C PHE A 96 -6.30 -6.96 14.75
N THR A 97 -6.04 -7.99 13.96
CA THR A 97 -5.45 -7.84 12.63
C THR A 97 -6.21 -8.66 11.59
N ALA A 98 -6.34 -8.12 10.38
CA ALA A 98 -6.95 -8.80 9.25
C ALA A 98 -6.15 -8.55 7.95
N ALA A 99 -6.32 -9.44 6.99
CA ALA A 99 -5.72 -9.28 5.66
C ALA A 99 -6.52 -8.33 4.75
N ASP A 100 -7.75 -8.03 5.12
CA ASP A 100 -8.74 -7.31 4.32
C ASP A 100 -9.31 -6.10 5.06
N ALA A 101 -9.47 -4.97 4.33
CA ALA A 101 -9.98 -3.73 4.90
C ALA A 101 -11.46 -3.84 5.31
N ASP A 102 -12.28 -4.61 4.62
CA ASP A 102 -13.71 -4.74 4.94
C ASP A 102 -13.89 -5.49 6.24
N VAL A 103 -13.03 -6.46 6.54
CA VAL A 103 -12.97 -7.11 7.85
C VAL A 103 -12.57 -6.10 8.93
N ILE A 104 -11.56 -5.27 8.70
CA ILE A 104 -11.16 -4.21 9.64
C ILE A 104 -12.32 -3.26 9.89
N LYS A 105 -12.96 -2.74 8.83
CA LYS A 105 -14.15 -1.86 8.94
C LYS A 105 -15.27 -2.49 9.76
N THR A 106 -15.53 -3.78 9.55
CA THR A 106 -16.54 -4.53 10.31
C THR A 106 -16.24 -4.53 11.80
N TYR A 107 -15.00 -4.81 12.19
CA TYR A 107 -14.65 -4.83 13.62
C TYR A 107 -14.60 -3.43 14.24
N VAL A 108 -14.31 -2.39 13.46
CA VAL A 108 -14.47 -1.00 13.91
C VAL A 108 -15.94 -0.67 14.17
N ARG A 109 -16.85 -1.08 13.28
CA ARG A 109 -18.31 -0.93 13.47
C ARG A 109 -18.81 -1.63 14.73
N LEU A 110 -18.22 -2.77 15.05
CA LEU A 110 -18.53 -3.52 16.29
C LEU A 110 -17.88 -2.92 17.55
N GLY A 111 -17.15 -1.81 17.43
CA GLY A 111 -16.55 -1.11 18.57
C GLY A 111 -15.29 -1.78 19.14
N LEU A 112 -14.62 -2.67 18.38
CA LEU A 112 -13.42 -3.35 18.88
C LEU A 112 -12.23 -2.39 19.03
N GLY A 113 -12.19 -1.31 18.24
CA GLY A 113 -11.15 -0.31 18.29
C GLY A 113 -11.21 0.66 17.11
N VAL A 114 -10.16 1.44 16.94
CA VAL A 114 -9.98 2.34 15.80
C VAL A 114 -9.31 1.58 14.66
N GLY A 115 -9.78 1.78 13.43
CA GLY A 115 -9.18 1.15 12.25
C GLY A 115 -8.08 1.99 11.65
N ILE A 116 -6.94 1.39 11.28
CA ILE A 116 -5.93 2.04 10.44
C ILE A 116 -5.87 1.25 9.13
N VAL A 117 -6.29 1.89 8.03
CA VAL A 117 -6.42 1.26 6.71
C VAL A 117 -5.84 2.15 5.61
N ALA A 118 -5.65 1.59 4.41
CA ALA A 118 -5.35 2.39 3.23
C ALA A 118 -6.53 3.32 2.92
N HIS A 119 -6.27 4.59 2.66
CA HIS A 119 -7.32 5.59 2.39
C HIS A 119 -8.22 5.16 1.23
N MET A 120 -7.64 4.63 0.16
CA MET A 120 -8.35 4.11 -1.02
C MET A 120 -9.28 2.92 -0.74
N ALA A 121 -9.15 2.24 0.42
CA ALA A 121 -10.02 1.12 0.79
C ALA A 121 -11.32 1.58 1.43
N VAL A 122 -11.52 2.88 1.63
CA VAL A 122 -12.73 3.45 2.23
C VAL A 122 -13.53 4.18 1.17
N ASP A 123 -14.78 3.79 0.97
CA ASP A 123 -15.74 4.48 0.11
C ASP A 123 -16.69 5.31 0.98
N PRO A 124 -16.66 6.66 0.88
CA PRO A 124 -17.53 7.52 1.70
C PRO A 124 -19.04 7.29 1.51
N LYS A 125 -19.44 6.64 0.40
CA LYS A 125 -20.86 6.32 0.14
C LYS A 125 -21.27 5.01 0.81
N LEU A 126 -20.38 4.01 0.81
CA LEU A 126 -20.65 2.69 1.39
C LEU A 126 -20.31 2.66 2.89
N ASP A 127 -19.30 3.41 3.31
CA ASP A 127 -18.80 3.47 4.68
C ASP A 127 -19.28 4.75 5.41
N ASN A 128 -20.47 5.24 5.08
CA ASN A 128 -21.04 6.49 5.62
C ASN A 128 -21.37 6.43 7.12
N ASP A 129 -21.33 5.27 7.71
CA ASP A 129 -21.48 5.01 9.14
C ASP A 129 -20.14 5.13 9.92
N LEU A 130 -19.03 5.34 9.20
CA LEU A 130 -17.71 5.57 9.76
C LEU A 130 -17.25 7.01 9.49
N VAL A 131 -16.46 7.56 10.42
CA VAL A 131 -15.74 8.82 10.21
C VAL A 131 -14.33 8.51 9.77
N ILE A 132 -13.91 9.12 8.66
CA ILE A 132 -12.57 9.00 8.10
C ILE A 132 -11.75 10.17 8.61
N LEU A 133 -10.68 9.88 9.33
CA LEU A 133 -9.71 10.88 9.82
C LEU A 133 -8.44 10.80 9.00
N ASP A 134 -8.00 11.93 8.48
CA ASP A 134 -6.73 11.99 7.75
C ASP A 134 -5.55 11.65 8.68
N ALA A 135 -4.75 10.69 8.23
CA ALA A 135 -3.52 10.25 8.90
C ALA A 135 -2.29 10.32 7.99
N SER A 136 -2.40 11.00 6.84
CA SER A 136 -1.33 11.11 5.85
C SER A 136 -0.05 11.74 6.42
N HIS A 137 -0.21 12.65 7.39
CA HIS A 137 0.89 13.33 8.06
C HIS A 137 1.57 12.50 9.17
N LEU A 138 1.00 11.35 9.53
CA LEU A 138 1.52 10.46 10.58
C LEU A 138 2.36 9.32 10.02
N PHE A 139 2.08 8.92 8.80
CA PHE A 139 2.70 7.75 8.18
C PHE A 139 3.33 8.11 6.84
N GLU A 140 4.48 7.53 6.57
CA GLU A 140 5.08 7.64 5.25
C GLU A 140 4.17 6.99 4.20
N SER A 141 4.02 7.65 3.04
CA SER A 141 3.24 7.11 1.93
C SER A 141 3.85 5.82 1.40
N SER A 142 3.00 4.92 0.95
CA SER A 142 3.40 3.69 0.28
C SER A 142 3.25 3.83 -1.23
N VAL A 143 4.09 3.12 -2.00
CA VAL A 143 4.03 3.08 -3.46
C VAL A 143 3.63 1.69 -3.89
N THR A 144 2.52 1.58 -4.62
CA THR A 144 2.18 0.34 -5.31
C THR A 144 2.94 0.27 -6.63
N LYS A 145 3.55 -0.88 -6.86
CA LYS A 145 4.33 -1.17 -8.07
C LYS A 145 3.71 -2.33 -8.83
N ILE A 146 3.85 -2.32 -10.15
CA ILE A 146 3.62 -3.49 -11.00
C ILE A 146 4.96 -4.06 -11.44
N GLY A 147 5.10 -5.38 -11.37
CA GLY A 147 6.33 -6.06 -11.71
C GLY A 147 6.13 -7.25 -12.62
N PHE A 148 7.10 -7.52 -13.47
CA PHE A 148 7.18 -8.71 -14.30
C PHE A 148 8.62 -9.19 -14.41
N ARG A 149 8.81 -10.46 -14.78
CA ARG A 149 10.12 -11.08 -14.86
C ARG A 149 10.97 -10.41 -15.94
N ARG A 150 12.22 -10.14 -15.62
CA ARG A 150 13.23 -9.64 -16.57
C ARG A 150 13.38 -10.62 -17.74
N GLY A 151 13.50 -10.07 -18.96
CA GLY A 151 13.55 -10.86 -20.18
C GLY A 151 12.18 -11.36 -20.68
N THR A 152 11.08 -11.04 -20.02
CA THR A 152 9.74 -11.33 -20.52
C THR A 152 9.44 -10.51 -21.76
N PHE A 153 8.95 -11.17 -22.82
CA PHE A 153 8.39 -10.48 -23.98
C PHE A 153 7.01 -9.93 -23.64
N LEU A 154 6.88 -8.61 -23.56
CA LEU A 154 5.60 -7.95 -23.29
C LEU A 154 4.66 -8.07 -24.51
N ARG A 155 3.62 -8.86 -24.35
CA ARG A 155 2.55 -8.99 -25.36
C ARG A 155 1.66 -7.75 -25.34
N GLY A 156 0.94 -7.49 -26.45
CA GLY A 156 0.10 -6.29 -26.58
C GLY A 156 -0.88 -6.10 -25.42
N PHE A 157 -1.58 -7.17 -25.01
CA PHE A 157 -2.54 -7.11 -23.89
C PHE A 157 -1.88 -6.77 -22.54
N MET A 158 -0.61 -7.14 -22.35
CA MET A 158 0.16 -6.81 -21.15
C MET A 158 0.43 -5.31 -21.10
N CYS A 159 0.85 -4.73 -22.23
CA CYS A 159 1.03 -3.29 -22.33
C CYS A 159 -0.29 -2.53 -22.12
N ASP A 160 -1.39 -3.00 -22.74
CA ASP A 160 -2.72 -2.41 -22.59
C ASP A 160 -3.20 -2.44 -21.13
N PHE A 161 -2.94 -3.54 -20.42
CA PHE A 161 -3.26 -3.66 -18.99
C PHE A 161 -2.45 -2.66 -18.16
N ILE A 162 -1.13 -2.57 -18.37
CA ILE A 162 -0.25 -1.68 -17.61
C ILE A 162 -0.65 -0.23 -17.85
N GLU A 163 -0.87 0.19 -19.10
CA GLU A 163 -1.30 1.55 -19.44
C GLU A 163 -2.66 1.92 -18.83
N LYS A 164 -3.60 0.97 -18.77
CA LYS A 164 -4.89 1.19 -18.11
C LYS A 164 -4.79 1.26 -16.60
N PHE A 165 -3.92 0.45 -16.01
CA PHE A 165 -3.70 0.41 -14.57
C PHE A 165 -2.91 1.63 -14.07
N ALA A 166 -1.90 2.06 -14.83
CA ALA A 166 -1.04 3.20 -14.52
C ALA A 166 -0.75 4.01 -15.80
N PRO A 167 -1.60 4.99 -16.15
CA PRO A 167 -1.56 5.67 -17.46
C PRO A 167 -0.25 6.40 -17.78
N HIS A 168 0.56 6.73 -16.78
CA HIS A 168 1.91 7.30 -16.98
C HIS A 168 2.94 6.27 -17.47
N LEU A 169 2.67 4.96 -17.30
CA LEU A 169 3.51 3.88 -17.81
C LEU A 169 3.19 3.60 -19.28
N THR A 170 3.58 4.52 -20.15
CA THR A 170 3.34 4.43 -21.59
C THR A 170 4.14 3.29 -22.24
N ARG A 171 3.72 2.83 -23.42
CA ARG A 171 4.44 1.80 -24.19
C ARG A 171 5.90 2.15 -24.44
N GLU A 172 6.20 3.45 -24.65
CA GLU A 172 7.57 3.91 -24.82
C GLU A 172 8.39 3.71 -23.53
N LEU A 173 7.81 4.07 -22.38
CA LEU A 173 8.45 3.90 -21.07
C LEU A 173 8.63 2.41 -20.73
N LEU A 174 7.65 1.57 -21.06
CA LEU A 174 7.74 0.12 -20.92
C LEU A 174 8.89 -0.46 -21.76
N ALA A 175 9.04 -0.03 -23.01
CA ALA A 175 10.11 -0.48 -23.88
C ALA A 175 11.50 -0.10 -23.31
N LYS A 176 11.64 1.08 -22.70
CA LYS A 176 12.87 1.50 -22.00
C LYS A 176 13.10 0.66 -20.73
N ALA A 177 12.07 0.44 -19.93
CA ALA A 177 12.18 -0.33 -18.70
C ALA A 177 12.63 -1.79 -18.94
N VAL A 178 12.17 -2.41 -20.03
CA VAL A 178 12.60 -3.77 -20.44
C VAL A 178 14.09 -3.83 -20.75
N GLN A 179 14.68 -2.74 -21.22
CA GLN A 179 16.11 -2.65 -21.59
C GLN A 179 17.02 -2.39 -20.37
N CYS A 180 16.47 -1.95 -19.23
CA CYS A 180 17.26 -1.71 -18.02
C CYS A 180 17.85 -3.03 -17.49
N HIS A 181 19.14 -3.06 -17.21
CA HIS A 181 19.86 -4.26 -16.80
C HIS A 181 19.89 -4.44 -15.28
N ASN A 182 19.71 -3.35 -14.53
CA ASN A 182 19.80 -3.34 -13.08
C ASN A 182 18.77 -2.38 -12.45
N LYS A 183 18.69 -2.40 -11.12
CA LYS A 183 17.76 -1.56 -10.37
C LYS A 183 18.11 -0.06 -10.50
N ALA A 184 19.38 0.29 -10.53
CA ALA A 184 19.79 1.69 -10.58
C ALA A 184 19.34 2.38 -11.87
N GLU A 185 19.50 1.70 -13.02
CA GLU A 185 19.00 2.18 -14.32
C GLU A 185 17.47 2.33 -14.32
N LEU A 186 16.77 1.41 -13.64
CA LEU A 186 15.32 1.46 -13.54
C LEU A 186 14.88 2.61 -12.62
N ASP A 187 15.55 2.80 -11.49
CA ASP A 187 15.25 3.89 -10.56
C ASP A 187 15.51 5.26 -11.25
N GLU A 188 16.59 5.39 -12.01
CA GLU A 188 16.88 6.59 -12.82
C GLU A 188 15.81 6.85 -13.89
N LEU A 189 15.33 5.78 -14.56
CA LEU A 189 14.27 5.90 -15.58
C LEU A 189 12.96 6.45 -15.00
N PHE A 190 12.66 6.12 -13.74
CA PHE A 190 11.44 6.55 -13.05
C PHE A 190 11.65 7.76 -12.12
N ASP A 191 12.88 8.27 -12.01
CA ASP A 191 13.16 9.46 -11.20
C ASP A 191 12.42 10.68 -11.76
N GLY A 192 11.83 11.46 -10.88
CA GLY A 192 11.07 12.66 -11.26
C GLY A 192 9.68 12.40 -11.87
N ILE A 193 9.23 11.14 -12.01
CA ILE A 193 7.87 10.87 -12.48
C ILE A 193 6.89 11.16 -11.33
N GLU A 194 5.96 12.07 -11.57
CA GLU A 194 4.88 12.37 -10.64
C GLU A 194 3.86 11.23 -10.62
N LEU A 195 3.71 10.58 -9.47
CA LEU A 195 2.78 9.48 -9.28
C LEU A 195 1.42 9.99 -8.80
N PRO A 196 0.30 9.45 -9.32
CA PRO A 196 -1.02 9.68 -8.73
C PRO A 196 -1.04 9.35 -7.24
N VAL A 197 -1.79 10.13 -6.45
CA VAL A 197 -1.95 9.93 -5.00
C VAL A 197 -3.40 9.57 -4.70
N TYR A 198 -3.62 8.50 -3.95
CA TYR A 198 -4.94 8.01 -3.53
C TYR A 198 -5.06 7.91 -2.01
#